data_e02d6683b12996d14e31144337bea2bf
#
_entry.id   e02d6683b12996d14e31144337bea2bf
#
_cell.length_a   1.000
_cell.length_b   1.000
_cell.length_c   1.000
_cell.angle_alpha   90.00
_cell.angle_beta   90.00
_cell.angle_gamma   90.00
#
_symmetry.space_group_name_H-M   'P 1'
#
loop_
_entity.id
_entity.type
_entity.pdbx_description
1 polymer ?
#
loop_
_entity_poly.entity_id
_entity_poly.type
_entity_poly.pdbx_seq_one_letter_code
_entity_poly.pdbx_strand_id
1 'polypeptide(L)'
;MAGLSRRHFLSLTGSAAAAAMSGRFSNPAEAAMGPNDKFDLVIKGGDVLDPSQSLRGKRDIGIRWGVVEAIEPEIPAVRALKTIDAAGKLVTPGLIDLHCHVYPYGSAIGIPADELVPYQCTTTVVSAGDAGVNNVAALRRYIVAQTRTRMYAFLHIANNGLSAFPVAELYNIDNAQVEACAMALAENPDFLIGVKVRMSENVIFKHGIEPLKRAIQACERCGWPAKMMVHIGGVETTELMSNILDMLRPGDVLTHAYSGAPNMEGVFTNIVKDGKLLPAALAAKQRGVMFDVGHGGGSFDFTVAEIAIPAGCIPDTISSDMHVFSGNSPGIPFLPNVMSKFMAMGYSLEQVVTMTTTAPARIINRAPRIGTLQIGAPADVAIMELVEGPVSFVDTRNNRRDGKAWLKPVQTVINGVPFGRPYQAPFSVR
;
A
#
# COMPACT_ATOMS: atom_id res chain seq x y z
N MET A 1 -49.09 33.98 -26.27
CA MET A 1 -47.70 33.48 -26.19
C MET A 1 -47.33 33.41 -24.74
N ALA A 2 -47.38 32.22 -24.16
CA ALA A 2 -47.06 32.00 -22.74
C ALA A 2 -45.56 31.85 -22.59
N GLY A 3 -44.95 32.78 -21.86
CA GLY A 3 -43.52 32.77 -21.60
C GLY A 3 -43.12 31.66 -20.64
N LEU A 4 -42.18 30.84 -21.05
CA LEU A 4 -41.51 29.84 -20.18
C LEU A 4 -40.78 30.53 -19.04
N SER A 5 -41.10 30.15 -17.78
CA SER A 5 -40.47 30.72 -16.60
C SER A 5 -39.02 30.27 -16.48
N ARG A 6 -38.18 31.11 -15.85
CA ARG A 6 -36.76 30.83 -15.55
C ARG A 6 -36.54 29.47 -14.84
N ARG A 7 -37.51 28.98 -14.10
CA ARG A 7 -37.46 27.64 -13.44
C ARG A 7 -37.51 26.50 -14.45
N HIS A 8 -38.27 26.60 -15.50
CA HIS A 8 -38.34 25.57 -16.55
C HIS A 8 -37.09 25.53 -17.42
N PHE A 9 -36.42 26.66 -17.63
CA PHE A 9 -35.14 26.70 -18.34
C PHE A 9 -34.03 26.05 -17.55
N LEU A 10 -33.96 26.29 -16.23
CA LEU A 10 -32.95 25.67 -15.35
C LEU A 10 -33.18 24.16 -15.15
N SER A 11 -34.42 23.67 -15.19
CA SER A 11 -34.68 22.23 -15.11
C SER A 11 -34.34 21.48 -16.42
N LEU A 12 -34.46 22.11 -17.55
CA LEU A 12 -34.08 21.53 -18.85
C LEU A 12 -32.56 21.53 -19.06
N THR A 13 -31.87 22.58 -18.60
CA THR A 13 -30.38 22.63 -18.66
C THR A 13 -29.74 21.71 -17.64
N GLY A 14 -30.31 21.54 -16.45
CA GLY A 14 -29.83 20.60 -15.43
C GLY A 14 -29.97 19.14 -15.90
N SER A 15 -31.05 18.77 -16.56
CA SER A 15 -31.26 17.42 -17.09
C SER A 15 -30.35 17.10 -18.29
N ALA A 16 -30.06 18.10 -19.13
CA ALA A 16 -29.11 17.93 -20.24
C ALA A 16 -27.63 17.84 -19.74
N ALA A 17 -27.28 18.59 -18.70
CA ALA A 17 -25.94 18.52 -18.07
C ALA A 17 -25.75 17.21 -17.30
N ALA A 18 -26.78 16.70 -16.59
CA ALA A 18 -26.74 15.39 -15.94
C ALA A 18 -26.68 14.23 -16.95
N ALA A 19 -27.37 14.34 -18.10
CA ALA A 19 -27.27 13.38 -19.19
C ALA A 19 -25.91 13.44 -19.91
N ALA A 20 -25.25 14.60 -19.95
CA ALA A 20 -23.89 14.74 -20.51
C ALA A 20 -22.80 14.26 -19.53
N MET A 21 -23.05 14.29 -18.21
CA MET A 21 -22.14 13.73 -17.21
C MET A 21 -22.37 12.23 -16.93
N SER A 22 -23.54 11.69 -17.24
CA SER A 22 -23.78 10.24 -17.33
C SER A 22 -23.35 9.66 -18.68
N GLY A 23 -22.84 10.50 -19.56
CA GLY A 23 -22.21 10.11 -20.80
C GLY A 23 -21.01 9.26 -20.52
N ARG A 24 -21.27 7.97 -20.45
CA ARG A 24 -20.40 6.89 -20.87
C ARG A 24 -18.93 7.28 -20.73
N PHE A 25 -18.33 6.90 -19.62
CA PHE A 25 -17.04 6.26 -19.74
C PHE A 25 -17.33 4.99 -20.57
N SER A 26 -17.53 5.16 -21.88
CA SER A 26 -17.31 4.09 -22.82
C SER A 26 -15.91 3.60 -22.47
N ASN A 27 -15.82 2.38 -21.96
CA ASN A 27 -14.56 1.68 -21.96
C ASN A 27 -13.90 2.00 -23.31
N PRO A 28 -12.73 2.62 -23.35
CA PRO A 28 -12.01 2.80 -24.61
C PRO A 28 -11.61 1.45 -25.20
N ALA A 29 -12.01 0.37 -24.58
CA ALA A 29 -11.56 -0.98 -24.73
C ALA A 29 -12.26 -1.79 -25.79
N GLU A 30 -13.14 -1.28 -26.59
CA GLU A 30 -13.79 -2.16 -27.58
C GLU A 30 -13.74 -1.66 -29.01
N ALA A 31 -12.71 -0.94 -29.38
CA ALA A 31 -12.23 -1.10 -30.73
C ALA A 31 -11.37 -2.36 -30.74
N ALA A 32 -12.01 -3.50 -30.99
CA ALA A 32 -11.29 -4.76 -31.15
C ALA A 32 -10.06 -4.52 -32.04
N MET A 33 -8.87 -4.97 -31.58
CA MET A 33 -7.65 -4.79 -32.35
C MET A 33 -7.84 -5.38 -33.75
N GLY A 34 -7.69 -4.55 -34.77
CA GLY A 34 -7.67 -5.02 -36.14
C GLY A 34 -6.47 -5.95 -36.38
N PRO A 35 -6.48 -6.74 -37.45
CA PRO A 35 -5.42 -7.72 -37.74
C PRO A 35 -4.04 -7.10 -37.91
N ASN A 36 -3.96 -5.79 -38.24
CA ASN A 36 -2.70 -5.05 -38.39
C ASN A 36 -2.34 -4.18 -37.19
N ASP A 37 -3.19 -4.11 -36.17
CA ASP A 37 -2.91 -3.33 -34.96
C ASP A 37 -1.83 -3.99 -34.14
N LYS A 38 -0.98 -3.15 -33.53
CA LYS A 38 0.13 -3.61 -32.69
C LYS A 38 -0.07 -3.20 -31.24
N PHE A 39 0.38 -4.07 -30.35
CA PHE A 39 0.56 -3.71 -28.96
C PHE A 39 1.75 -2.76 -28.81
N ASP A 40 1.65 -1.78 -27.92
CA ASP A 40 2.77 -0.89 -27.58
C ASP A 40 3.91 -1.68 -26.96
N LEU A 41 3.54 -2.67 -26.12
CA LEU A 41 4.45 -3.56 -25.42
C LEU A 41 3.84 -4.95 -25.29
N VAL A 42 4.66 -5.99 -25.51
CA VAL A 42 4.30 -7.37 -25.14
C VAL A 42 5.33 -7.92 -24.16
N ILE A 43 4.86 -8.41 -23.02
CA ILE A 43 5.67 -9.18 -22.06
C ILE A 43 5.53 -10.65 -22.45
N LYS A 44 6.64 -11.27 -22.85
CA LYS A 44 6.68 -12.59 -23.48
C LYS A 44 7.05 -13.71 -22.51
N GLY A 45 6.26 -14.79 -22.53
CA GLY A 45 6.66 -16.09 -21.99
C GLY A 45 6.78 -16.17 -20.48
N GLY A 46 6.23 -15.20 -19.74
CA GLY A 46 6.28 -15.16 -18.28
C GLY A 46 5.38 -16.20 -17.61
N ASP A 47 5.77 -16.67 -16.42
CA ASP A 47 4.91 -17.42 -15.53
C ASP A 47 3.99 -16.42 -14.80
N VAL A 48 2.82 -16.20 -15.37
CA VAL A 48 1.86 -15.20 -14.86
C VAL A 48 1.15 -15.74 -13.65
N LEU A 49 1.16 -14.96 -12.57
CA LEU A 49 0.40 -15.20 -11.34
C LEU A 49 -0.43 -13.97 -11.00
N ASP A 50 -1.75 -14.05 -11.20
CA ASP A 50 -2.71 -13.03 -10.79
C ASP A 50 -3.80 -13.64 -9.89
N PRO A 51 -3.68 -13.51 -8.56
CA PRO A 51 -4.66 -14.06 -7.62
C PRO A 51 -6.06 -13.48 -7.79
N SER A 52 -6.18 -12.25 -8.33
CA SER A 52 -7.49 -11.60 -8.52
C SER A 52 -8.39 -12.33 -9.53
N GLN A 53 -7.78 -13.06 -10.44
CA GLN A 53 -8.43 -13.82 -11.52
C GLN A 53 -8.25 -15.33 -11.36
N SER A 54 -7.61 -15.81 -10.30
CA SER A 54 -7.16 -17.20 -10.15
C SER A 54 -6.32 -17.66 -11.34
N LEU A 55 -5.53 -16.74 -11.92
CA LEU A 55 -4.71 -17.01 -13.09
C LEU A 55 -3.31 -17.45 -12.67
N ARG A 56 -2.89 -18.61 -13.17
CA ARG A 56 -1.52 -19.12 -13.04
C ARG A 56 -1.10 -19.81 -14.32
N GLY A 57 0.11 -19.52 -14.79
CA GLY A 57 0.76 -20.25 -15.86
C GLY A 57 1.42 -19.37 -16.92
N LYS A 58 2.10 -20.02 -17.86
CA LYS A 58 2.82 -19.34 -18.93
C LYS A 58 1.87 -18.58 -19.85
N ARG A 59 2.07 -17.26 -19.96
CA ARG A 59 1.28 -16.36 -20.80
C ARG A 59 2.16 -15.24 -21.36
N ASP A 60 1.67 -14.66 -22.45
CA ASP A 60 2.09 -13.36 -22.97
C ASP A 60 1.05 -12.31 -22.56
N ILE A 61 1.52 -11.12 -22.22
CA ILE A 61 0.66 -9.98 -21.85
C ILE A 61 0.83 -8.89 -22.91
N GLY A 62 -0.23 -8.61 -23.64
CA GLY A 62 -0.31 -7.52 -24.61
C GLY A 62 -0.80 -6.25 -23.95
N ILE A 63 -0.05 -5.16 -24.12
CA ILE A 63 -0.32 -3.85 -23.53
C ILE A 63 -0.50 -2.83 -24.64
N ARG A 64 -1.57 -2.04 -24.54
CA ARG A 64 -1.86 -0.96 -25.48
C ARG A 64 -2.45 0.22 -24.71
N TRP A 65 -1.99 1.44 -25.03
CA TRP A 65 -2.47 2.68 -24.40
C TRP A 65 -2.41 2.66 -22.85
N GLY A 66 -1.40 2.00 -22.33
CA GLY A 66 -1.17 1.92 -20.88
C GLY A 66 -2.06 0.95 -20.13
N VAL A 67 -2.88 0.15 -20.82
CA VAL A 67 -3.76 -0.88 -20.21
C VAL A 67 -3.41 -2.28 -20.70
N VAL A 68 -3.78 -3.28 -19.93
CA VAL A 68 -3.73 -4.68 -20.34
C VAL A 68 -4.83 -4.91 -21.37
N GLU A 69 -4.45 -5.25 -22.58
CA GLU A 69 -5.37 -5.48 -23.71
C GLU A 69 -5.59 -6.97 -23.97
N ALA A 70 -4.56 -7.81 -23.73
CA ALA A 70 -4.64 -9.24 -23.96
C ALA A 70 -3.79 -10.01 -22.95
N ILE A 71 -4.23 -11.22 -22.60
CA ILE A 71 -3.45 -12.24 -21.88
C ILE A 71 -3.67 -13.54 -22.65
N GLU A 72 -2.65 -13.97 -23.40
CA GLU A 72 -2.77 -15.08 -24.32
C GLU A 72 -1.65 -16.13 -24.08
N PRO A 73 -1.84 -17.38 -24.48
CA PRO A 73 -0.75 -18.37 -24.43
C PRO A 73 0.47 -17.93 -25.22
N GLU A 74 0.26 -17.26 -26.37
CA GLU A 74 1.29 -16.72 -27.23
C GLU A 74 0.76 -15.55 -28.06
N ILE A 75 1.49 -14.42 -28.04
CA ILE A 75 1.26 -13.26 -28.92
C ILE A 75 2.43 -13.21 -29.92
N PRO A 76 2.16 -13.31 -31.25
CA PRO A 76 3.22 -13.22 -32.25
C PRO A 76 4.04 -11.94 -32.13
N ALA A 77 5.36 -12.01 -32.19
CA ALA A 77 6.25 -10.86 -32.03
C ALA A 77 5.97 -9.73 -33.06
N VAL A 78 5.48 -10.09 -34.24
CA VAL A 78 5.09 -9.11 -35.29
C VAL A 78 3.96 -8.18 -34.82
N ARG A 79 3.16 -8.58 -33.85
CA ARG A 79 2.10 -7.78 -33.24
C ARG A 79 2.58 -6.84 -32.13
N ALA A 80 3.86 -6.76 -31.84
CA ALA A 80 4.42 -5.90 -30.81
C ALA A 80 5.29 -4.79 -31.42
N LEU A 81 5.19 -3.56 -30.89
CA LEU A 81 6.15 -2.50 -31.16
C LEU A 81 7.42 -2.70 -30.34
N LYS A 82 7.25 -3.16 -29.08
CA LYS A 82 8.34 -3.49 -28.16
C LYS A 82 8.02 -4.81 -27.45
N THR A 83 9.06 -5.52 -27.04
CA THR A 83 8.92 -6.75 -26.26
C THR A 83 9.82 -6.72 -25.03
N ILE A 84 9.34 -7.34 -23.95
CA ILE A 84 10.13 -7.72 -22.78
C ILE A 84 10.13 -9.24 -22.73
N ASP A 85 11.30 -9.85 -22.71
CA ASP A 85 11.42 -11.29 -22.49
C ASP A 85 11.32 -11.59 -20.99
N ALA A 86 10.25 -12.28 -20.61
CA ALA A 86 9.99 -12.73 -19.25
C ALA A 86 10.06 -14.27 -19.13
N ALA A 87 10.66 -14.96 -20.10
CA ALA A 87 10.79 -16.41 -20.05
C ALA A 87 11.50 -16.86 -18.76
N GLY A 88 10.89 -17.79 -18.02
CA GLY A 88 11.38 -18.26 -16.72
C GLY A 88 11.28 -17.25 -15.58
N LYS A 89 10.57 -16.13 -15.77
CA LYS A 89 10.33 -15.14 -14.73
C LYS A 89 8.89 -15.22 -14.25
N LEU A 90 8.69 -14.89 -12.98
CA LEU A 90 7.38 -14.65 -12.38
C LEU A 90 6.87 -13.28 -12.85
N VAL A 91 5.66 -13.24 -13.35
CA VAL A 91 4.97 -12.01 -13.77
C VAL A 91 3.68 -11.85 -12.95
N THR A 92 3.56 -10.76 -12.21
CA THR A 92 2.40 -10.48 -11.35
C THR A 92 1.83 -9.09 -11.65
N PRO A 93 0.63 -8.76 -11.15
CA PRO A 93 0.26 -7.36 -11.00
C PRO A 93 1.37 -6.59 -10.29
N GLY A 94 1.53 -5.33 -10.63
CA GLY A 94 2.47 -4.45 -9.92
C GLY A 94 2.20 -4.45 -8.42
N LEU A 95 3.24 -4.54 -7.61
CA LEU A 95 3.11 -4.59 -6.16
C LEU A 95 2.56 -3.28 -5.62
N ILE A 96 1.76 -3.37 -4.57
CA ILE A 96 1.16 -2.25 -3.85
C ILE A 96 1.70 -2.25 -2.43
N ASP A 97 2.43 -1.19 -2.10
CA ASP A 97 2.94 -0.97 -0.76
C ASP A 97 1.96 -0.13 0.05
N LEU A 98 1.26 -0.77 0.99
CA LEU A 98 0.24 -0.11 1.80
C LEU A 98 0.81 0.87 2.83
N HIS A 99 2.10 0.76 3.15
CA HIS A 99 2.74 1.55 4.18
C HIS A 99 4.18 1.91 3.76
N CYS A 100 4.38 3.14 3.30
CA CYS A 100 5.70 3.72 3.12
C CYS A 100 5.66 5.23 3.30
N HIS A 101 6.84 5.87 3.36
CA HIS A 101 6.99 7.29 3.59
C HIS A 101 7.59 7.95 2.35
N VAL A 102 6.72 8.59 1.57
CA VAL A 102 7.05 9.05 0.20
C VAL A 102 6.73 10.53 -0.01
N TYR A 103 7.01 11.33 1.01
CA TYR A 103 6.91 12.79 0.96
C TYR A 103 8.30 13.41 1.19
N PRO A 104 9.23 13.32 0.20
CA PRO A 104 10.55 13.91 0.33
C PRO A 104 10.47 15.41 0.60
N TYR A 105 11.32 15.89 1.48
CA TYR A 105 11.43 17.29 1.89
C TYR A 105 10.21 17.87 2.65
N GLY A 106 9.06 17.23 2.62
CA GLY A 106 7.88 17.60 3.40
C GLY A 106 7.70 16.79 4.67
N SER A 107 8.24 15.58 4.68
CA SER A 107 8.42 14.72 5.85
C SER A 107 9.91 14.50 6.10
N ALA A 108 10.34 14.52 7.36
CA ALA A 108 11.74 14.32 7.71
C ALA A 108 12.27 12.91 7.36
N ILE A 109 11.37 11.96 7.15
CA ILE A 109 11.70 10.56 6.83
C ILE A 109 11.33 10.17 5.39
N GLY A 110 10.76 11.09 4.61
CA GLY A 110 10.24 10.84 3.28
C GLY A 110 11.33 10.55 2.24
N ILE A 111 11.08 9.56 1.38
CA ILE A 111 11.90 9.22 0.21
C ILE A 111 11.20 9.61 -1.10
N PRO A 112 11.93 9.91 -2.16
CA PRO A 112 11.35 10.06 -3.49
C PRO A 112 10.94 8.68 -4.04
N ALA A 113 9.63 8.49 -4.24
CA ALA A 113 9.08 7.18 -4.63
C ALA A 113 9.73 6.64 -5.92
N ASP A 114 9.82 7.45 -6.99
CA ASP A 114 10.32 7.01 -8.29
C ASP A 114 11.81 6.63 -8.30
N GLU A 115 12.58 7.07 -7.31
CA GLU A 115 14.00 6.75 -7.23
C GLU A 115 14.27 5.37 -6.61
N LEU A 116 13.30 4.79 -5.92
CA LEU A 116 13.51 3.56 -5.16
C LEU A 116 12.47 2.48 -5.43
N VAL A 117 11.18 2.77 -5.17
CA VAL A 117 10.19 1.69 -5.07
C VAL A 117 9.89 0.95 -6.37
N PRO A 118 9.93 1.58 -7.58
CA PRO A 118 9.73 0.84 -8.82
C PRO A 118 10.86 -0.14 -9.12
N TYR A 119 12.07 0.10 -8.64
CA TYR A 119 13.18 -0.86 -8.77
C TYR A 119 12.98 -2.12 -7.93
N GLN A 120 11.99 -2.10 -7.06
CA GLN A 120 11.54 -3.20 -6.22
C GLN A 120 10.17 -3.74 -6.65
N CYS A 121 9.81 -3.59 -7.92
CA CYS A 121 8.55 -4.08 -8.50
C CYS A 121 7.28 -3.42 -7.95
N THR A 122 7.40 -2.34 -7.18
CA THR A 122 6.28 -1.60 -6.59
C THR A 122 5.79 -0.53 -7.56
N THR A 123 4.51 -0.58 -7.93
CA THR A 123 3.88 0.37 -8.86
C THR A 123 2.93 1.33 -8.18
N THR A 124 2.48 0.98 -6.98
CA THR A 124 1.57 1.78 -6.17
C THR A 124 2.06 1.84 -4.74
N VAL A 125 2.02 3.03 -4.16
CA VAL A 125 2.42 3.30 -2.77
C VAL A 125 1.33 4.05 -2.02
N VAL A 126 1.27 3.82 -0.72
CA VAL A 126 0.41 4.59 0.19
C VAL A 126 1.28 5.29 1.22
N SER A 127 1.32 6.64 1.15
CA SER A 127 2.00 7.45 2.14
C SER A 127 1.30 7.33 3.50
N ALA A 128 2.02 6.85 4.50
CA ALA A 128 1.44 6.46 5.78
C ALA A 128 1.47 7.60 6.81
N GLY A 129 0.87 8.74 6.47
CA GLY A 129 0.75 9.87 7.39
C GLY A 129 1.93 10.84 7.37
N ASP A 130 2.69 10.90 6.28
CA ASP A 130 3.75 11.90 6.11
C ASP A 130 3.20 13.33 6.19
N ALA A 131 1.99 13.55 5.61
CA ALA A 131 1.32 14.83 5.60
C ALA A 131 0.17 14.87 6.61
N GLY A 132 0.00 16.01 7.25
CA GLY A 132 -1.22 16.44 7.93
C GLY A 132 -1.92 17.55 7.14
N VAL A 133 -2.94 18.16 7.73
CA VAL A 133 -3.75 19.19 7.04
C VAL A 133 -2.94 20.39 6.57
N ASN A 134 -1.87 20.75 7.27
CA ASN A 134 -1.05 21.92 6.95
C ASN A 134 -0.24 21.75 5.68
N ASN A 135 0.04 20.53 5.24
CA ASN A 135 0.97 20.27 4.12
C ASN A 135 0.48 19.21 3.13
N VAL A 136 -0.73 18.66 3.28
CA VAL A 136 -1.30 17.68 2.33
C VAL A 136 -1.49 18.25 0.92
N ALA A 137 -1.84 19.52 0.81
CA ALA A 137 -1.98 20.19 -0.48
C ALA A 137 -0.63 20.25 -1.24
N ALA A 138 0.47 20.45 -0.51
CA ALA A 138 1.82 20.43 -1.09
C ALA A 138 2.23 19.00 -1.49
N LEU A 139 1.94 18.00 -0.67
CA LEU A 139 2.13 16.59 -1.04
C LEU A 139 1.41 16.27 -2.36
N ARG A 140 0.12 16.62 -2.47
CA ARG A 140 -0.68 16.38 -3.66
C ARG A 140 -0.12 17.09 -4.90
N ARG A 141 0.19 18.38 -4.77
CA ARG A 141 0.59 19.22 -5.90
C ARG A 141 2.00 18.97 -6.38
N TYR A 142 2.95 18.79 -5.46
CA TYR A 142 4.37 18.80 -5.81
C TYR A 142 4.99 17.41 -5.84
N ILE A 143 4.36 16.42 -5.20
CA ILE A 143 4.87 15.04 -5.18
C ILE A 143 3.96 14.14 -6.00
N VAL A 144 2.70 13.96 -5.59
CA VAL A 144 1.77 13.03 -6.26
C VAL A 144 1.59 13.37 -7.74
N ALA A 145 1.40 14.64 -8.08
CA ALA A 145 1.19 15.09 -9.46
C ALA A 145 2.44 14.95 -10.36
N GLN A 146 3.63 14.75 -9.79
CA GLN A 146 4.89 14.65 -10.53
C GLN A 146 5.43 13.22 -10.58
N THR A 147 4.92 12.32 -9.72
CA THR A 147 5.43 10.97 -9.57
C THR A 147 4.77 10.02 -10.56
N ARG A 148 5.55 9.15 -11.21
CA ARG A 148 5.04 8.08 -12.09
C ARG A 148 4.45 6.93 -11.29
N THR A 149 5.04 6.63 -10.14
CA THR A 149 4.49 5.65 -9.17
C THR A 149 3.12 6.14 -8.70
N ARG A 150 2.11 5.29 -8.78
CA ARG A 150 0.77 5.63 -8.30
C ARG A 150 0.79 5.83 -6.80
N MET A 151 0.26 6.96 -6.32
CA MET A 151 0.34 7.32 -4.91
C MET A 151 -1.02 7.64 -4.32
N TYR A 152 -1.30 7.05 -3.16
CA TYR A 152 -2.39 7.40 -2.25
C TYR A 152 -1.81 7.78 -0.89
N ALA A 153 -2.64 8.27 0.04
CA ALA A 153 -2.17 8.63 1.38
C ALA A 153 -3.23 8.40 2.46
N PHE A 154 -2.77 8.04 3.65
CA PHE A 154 -3.47 8.33 4.88
C PHE A 154 -3.03 9.70 5.40
N LEU A 155 -3.99 10.55 5.76
CA LEU A 155 -3.72 11.87 6.33
C LEU A 155 -3.40 11.70 7.81
N HIS A 156 -2.31 12.27 8.30
CA HIS A 156 -2.01 12.22 9.73
C HIS A 156 -3.02 13.05 10.51
N ILE A 157 -3.49 12.54 11.66
CA ILE A 157 -4.38 13.31 12.54
C ILE A 157 -3.71 14.57 13.09
N ALA A 158 -2.39 14.53 13.30
CA ALA A 158 -1.63 15.72 13.65
C ALA A 158 -1.46 16.63 12.41
N ASN A 159 -1.77 17.91 12.56
CA ASN A 159 -1.82 18.89 11.49
C ASN A 159 -0.54 19.01 10.66
N ASN A 160 0.61 18.78 11.28
CA ASN A 160 1.93 18.88 10.66
C ASN A 160 2.43 17.55 10.04
N GLY A 161 1.68 16.44 10.22
CA GLY A 161 2.18 15.13 9.83
C GLY A 161 3.53 14.83 10.50
N LEU A 162 4.45 14.21 9.74
CA LEU A 162 5.79 13.86 10.21
C LEU A 162 6.87 14.89 9.85
N SER A 163 6.47 16.14 9.57
CA SER A 163 7.43 17.19 9.14
C SER A 163 8.44 17.57 10.23
N ALA A 164 8.08 17.44 11.49
CA ALA A 164 8.92 17.79 12.62
C ALA A 164 9.68 16.59 13.25
N PHE A 165 9.55 15.38 12.69
CA PHE A 165 10.25 14.21 13.21
C PHE A 165 11.76 14.50 13.40
N PRO A 166 12.43 14.13 14.51
CA PRO A 166 11.97 13.20 15.55
C PRO A 166 11.14 13.84 16.68
N VAL A 167 10.81 15.12 16.61
CA VAL A 167 9.86 15.71 17.57
C VAL A 167 8.50 15.08 17.36
N ALA A 168 7.94 14.53 18.43
CA ALA A 168 6.69 13.79 18.38
C ALA A 168 5.52 14.71 17.96
N GLU A 169 4.82 14.33 16.96
CA GLU A 169 3.75 15.11 16.31
C GLU A 169 2.52 15.30 17.19
N LEU A 170 2.32 14.43 18.17
CA LEU A 170 1.21 14.48 19.15
C LEU A 170 1.66 14.91 20.56
N TYR A 171 2.87 15.46 20.70
CA TYR A 171 3.31 16.04 21.96
C TYR A 171 2.34 17.09 22.49
N ASN A 172 1.86 17.95 21.58
CA ASN A 172 0.71 18.82 21.82
C ASN A 172 -0.53 18.21 21.16
N ILE A 173 -1.49 17.80 21.96
CA ILE A 173 -2.73 17.19 21.47
C ILE A 173 -3.59 18.15 20.64
N ASP A 174 -3.39 19.46 20.74
CA ASP A 174 -4.08 20.46 19.93
C ASP A 174 -3.67 20.39 18.44
N ASN A 175 -2.58 19.70 18.12
CA ASN A 175 -2.23 19.37 16.75
C ASN A 175 -3.22 18.37 16.10
N ALA A 176 -3.95 17.59 16.89
CA ALA A 176 -4.92 16.62 16.41
C ALA A 176 -6.30 17.28 16.26
N GLN A 177 -6.52 18.06 15.20
CA GLN A 177 -7.72 18.82 14.94
C GLN A 177 -8.73 18.03 14.09
N VAL A 178 -9.77 17.54 14.72
CA VAL A 178 -10.80 16.67 14.14
C VAL A 178 -11.45 17.29 12.90
N GLU A 179 -11.98 18.51 13.06
CA GLU A 179 -12.73 19.17 11.97
C GLU A 179 -11.85 19.47 10.75
N ALA A 180 -10.64 19.99 10.97
CA ALA A 180 -9.71 20.27 9.88
C ALA A 180 -9.31 18.99 9.14
N CYS A 181 -9.06 17.90 9.87
CA CYS A 181 -8.77 16.60 9.29
C CYS A 181 -9.95 16.04 8.49
N ALA A 182 -11.16 16.11 9.03
CA ALA A 182 -12.38 15.66 8.36
C ALA A 182 -12.66 16.46 7.07
N MET A 183 -12.47 17.78 7.09
CA MET A 183 -12.62 18.62 5.90
C MET A 183 -11.60 18.26 4.82
N ALA A 184 -10.34 18.10 5.18
CA ALA A 184 -9.29 17.72 4.23
C ALA A 184 -9.56 16.34 3.59
N LEU A 185 -10.10 15.39 4.36
CA LEU A 185 -10.55 14.10 3.82
C LEU A 185 -11.73 14.27 2.84
N ALA A 186 -12.74 15.08 3.21
CA ALA A 186 -13.91 15.33 2.37
C ALA A 186 -13.56 15.97 1.02
N GLU A 187 -12.54 16.84 1.01
CA GLU A 187 -12.07 17.52 -0.20
C GLU A 187 -11.18 16.66 -1.11
N ASN A 188 -10.64 15.53 -0.62
CA ASN A 188 -9.65 14.74 -1.33
C ASN A 188 -9.95 13.22 -1.38
N PRO A 189 -11.20 12.77 -1.66
CA PRO A 189 -11.58 11.35 -1.59
C PRO A 189 -10.96 10.49 -2.71
N ASP A 190 -10.45 11.13 -3.76
CA ASP A 190 -9.76 10.46 -4.87
C ASP A 190 -8.34 10.03 -4.52
N PHE A 191 -7.72 10.68 -3.56
CA PHE A 191 -6.31 10.54 -3.18
C PHE A 191 -6.15 10.04 -1.73
N LEU A 192 -6.93 10.57 -0.78
CA LEU A 192 -6.86 10.16 0.62
C LEU A 192 -7.67 8.89 0.88
N ILE A 193 -7.13 7.99 1.70
CA ILE A 193 -7.75 6.72 2.09
C ILE A 193 -8.43 6.84 3.46
N GLY A 194 -7.92 7.73 4.30
CA GLY A 194 -8.39 7.93 5.66
C GLY A 194 -7.34 8.57 6.54
N VAL A 195 -7.34 8.22 7.82
CA VAL A 195 -6.50 8.87 8.84
C VAL A 195 -5.41 7.93 9.34
N LYS A 196 -4.19 8.44 9.46
CA LYS A 196 -3.07 7.83 10.20
C LYS A 196 -3.01 8.39 11.60
N VAL A 197 -2.79 7.52 12.57
CA VAL A 197 -2.43 7.89 13.94
C VAL A 197 -1.32 6.99 14.46
N ARG A 198 -0.37 7.54 15.20
CA ARG A 198 0.71 6.79 15.86
C ARG A 198 0.42 6.72 17.35
N MET A 199 0.32 5.48 17.87
CA MET A 199 -0.08 5.21 19.26
C MET A 199 1.08 4.70 20.11
N SER A 200 2.32 4.97 19.71
CA SER A 200 3.49 4.67 20.52
C SER A 200 3.64 5.66 21.68
N GLU A 201 4.11 5.20 22.83
CA GLU A 201 4.26 6.00 24.04
C GLU A 201 5.03 7.29 23.81
N ASN A 202 6.16 7.23 23.11
CA ASN A 202 6.98 8.39 22.78
C ASN A 202 6.32 9.40 21.83
N VAL A 203 5.14 9.09 21.31
CA VAL A 203 4.35 9.97 20.43
C VAL A 203 3.16 10.56 21.16
N ILE A 204 2.42 9.72 21.90
CA ILE A 204 1.19 10.12 22.57
C ILE A 204 1.42 10.70 23.97
N PHE A 205 2.57 10.43 24.59
CA PHE A 205 2.90 10.87 25.95
C PHE A 205 1.74 10.60 26.94
N LYS A 206 1.35 11.61 27.70
CA LYS A 206 0.26 11.55 28.69
C LYS A 206 -1.16 11.53 28.10
N HIS A 207 -1.30 11.59 26.79
CA HIS A 207 -2.62 11.70 26.15
C HIS A 207 -3.36 10.37 26.02
N GLY A 208 -2.68 9.25 26.30
CA GLY A 208 -3.31 7.92 26.31
C GLY A 208 -4.07 7.62 25.01
N ILE A 209 -5.35 7.29 25.13
CA ILE A 209 -6.21 6.91 23.99
C ILE A 209 -6.80 8.10 23.21
N GLU A 210 -6.63 9.33 23.67
CA GLU A 210 -7.28 10.51 23.09
C GLU A 210 -6.92 10.76 21.60
N PRO A 211 -5.66 10.60 21.13
CA PRO A 211 -5.35 10.76 19.73
C PRO A 211 -6.13 9.80 18.82
N LEU A 212 -6.33 8.56 19.26
CA LEU A 212 -7.11 7.57 18.52
C LEU A 212 -8.58 7.96 18.43
N LYS A 213 -9.18 8.44 19.54
CA LYS A 213 -10.56 8.95 19.55
C LYS A 213 -10.75 10.08 18.54
N ARG A 214 -9.83 11.02 18.48
CA ARG A 214 -9.86 12.13 17.50
C ARG A 214 -9.72 11.63 16.07
N ALA A 215 -8.87 10.65 15.81
CA ALA A 215 -8.71 10.05 14.49
C ALA A 215 -10.01 9.35 14.02
N ILE A 216 -10.69 8.62 14.92
CA ILE A 216 -11.99 8.00 14.64
C ILE A 216 -13.03 9.08 14.31
N GLN A 217 -13.15 10.12 15.14
CA GLN A 217 -14.09 11.21 14.91
C GLN A 217 -13.86 11.91 13.56
N ALA A 218 -12.60 12.12 13.15
CA ALA A 218 -12.30 12.70 11.86
C ALA A 218 -12.76 11.79 10.70
N CYS A 219 -12.55 10.47 10.81
CA CYS A 219 -13.07 9.51 9.83
C CYS A 219 -14.61 9.51 9.76
N GLU A 220 -15.29 9.62 10.89
CA GLU A 220 -16.76 9.62 10.96
C GLU A 220 -17.39 10.89 10.37
N ARG A 221 -16.70 12.04 10.48
CA ARG A 221 -17.20 13.35 10.05
C ARG A 221 -16.89 13.71 8.60
N CYS A 222 -16.02 12.97 7.92
CA CYS A 222 -15.60 13.32 6.56
C CYS A 222 -16.63 13.04 5.46
N GLY A 223 -17.75 12.40 5.78
CA GLY A 223 -18.89 12.19 4.86
C GLY A 223 -18.77 10.96 3.95
N TRP A 224 -17.70 10.15 4.08
CA TRP A 224 -17.53 8.88 3.38
C TRP A 224 -16.82 7.86 4.28
N PRO A 225 -16.84 6.54 3.97
CA PRO A 225 -16.30 5.50 4.85
C PRO A 225 -14.76 5.50 4.85
N ALA A 226 -14.17 6.54 5.41
CA ALA A 226 -12.72 6.66 5.58
C ALA A 226 -12.21 5.62 6.57
N LYS A 227 -11.03 5.06 6.27
CA LYS A 227 -10.36 4.06 7.09
C LYS A 227 -9.35 4.69 8.02
N MET A 228 -8.97 3.96 9.03
CA MET A 228 -7.84 4.31 9.87
C MET A 228 -6.65 3.39 9.60
N MET A 229 -5.44 3.95 9.73
CA MET A 229 -4.22 3.18 9.90
C MET A 229 -3.59 3.56 11.24
N VAL A 230 -3.53 2.60 12.13
CA VAL A 230 -2.98 2.77 13.47
C VAL A 230 -1.60 2.14 13.55
N HIS A 231 -0.59 2.96 13.84
CA HIS A 231 0.77 2.52 14.11
C HIS A 231 0.89 2.13 15.58
N ILE A 232 1.44 0.96 15.83
CA ILE A 232 1.92 0.52 17.15
C ILE A 232 3.42 0.22 17.03
N GLY A 233 4.18 0.47 18.06
CA GLY A 233 5.62 0.24 18.03
C GLY A 233 6.27 0.40 19.41
N GLY A 234 5.45 0.31 20.43
CA GLY A 234 5.80 0.52 21.83
C GLY A 234 4.63 1.15 22.53
N VAL A 235 3.64 0.30 22.85
CA VAL A 235 2.46 0.70 23.62
C VAL A 235 2.72 0.42 25.09
N GLU A 236 2.55 1.44 25.94
CA GLU A 236 2.99 1.44 27.32
C GLU A 236 2.42 0.27 28.15
N THR A 237 1.13 -0.02 27.99
CA THR A 237 0.47 -1.05 28.80
C THR A 237 -0.38 -2.00 27.96
N THR A 238 -0.59 -3.20 28.51
CA THR A 238 -1.50 -4.20 27.92
C THR A 238 -2.93 -3.68 27.86
N GLU A 239 -3.35 -2.89 28.85
CA GLU A 239 -4.67 -2.28 28.88
C GLU A 239 -4.84 -1.27 27.74
N LEU A 240 -3.87 -0.36 27.56
CA LEU A 240 -3.91 0.61 26.46
C LEU A 240 -3.91 -0.11 25.09
N MET A 241 -3.09 -1.15 24.93
CA MET A 241 -3.07 -1.94 23.69
C MET A 241 -4.42 -2.62 23.43
N SER A 242 -5.05 -3.19 24.45
CA SER A 242 -6.37 -3.79 24.34
C SER A 242 -7.44 -2.75 23.98
N ASN A 243 -7.41 -1.59 24.63
CA ASN A 243 -8.32 -0.48 24.31
C ASN A 243 -8.15 0.04 22.88
N ILE A 244 -6.90 0.12 22.36
CA ILE A 244 -6.64 0.44 20.95
C ILE A 244 -7.33 -0.58 20.05
N LEU A 245 -7.07 -1.87 20.28
CA LEU A 245 -7.63 -2.97 19.48
C LEU A 245 -9.16 -2.97 19.50
N ASP A 246 -9.77 -2.75 20.66
CA ASP A 246 -11.23 -2.75 20.85
C ASP A 246 -11.92 -1.59 20.12
N MET A 247 -11.24 -0.47 19.95
CA MET A 247 -11.76 0.70 19.25
C MET A 247 -11.63 0.62 17.72
N LEU A 248 -10.78 -0.27 17.18
CA LEU A 248 -10.62 -0.44 15.72
C LEU A 248 -11.88 -1.04 15.09
N ARG A 249 -12.31 -0.42 14.00
CA ARG A 249 -13.50 -0.80 13.24
C ARG A 249 -13.17 -1.83 12.16
N PRO A 250 -14.14 -2.59 11.66
CA PRO A 250 -13.95 -3.44 10.49
C PRO A 250 -13.37 -2.64 9.31
N GLY A 251 -12.26 -3.13 8.75
CA GLY A 251 -11.54 -2.49 7.64
C GLY A 251 -10.52 -1.43 8.04
N ASP A 252 -10.43 -1.03 9.33
CA ASP A 252 -9.28 -0.26 9.82
C ASP A 252 -8.02 -1.12 9.83
N VAL A 253 -6.86 -0.51 9.72
CA VAL A 253 -5.56 -1.18 9.58
C VAL A 253 -4.74 -1.01 10.85
N LEU A 254 -4.38 -2.12 11.49
CA LEU A 254 -3.33 -2.17 12.50
C LEU A 254 -2.00 -2.46 11.79
N THR A 255 -1.14 -1.47 11.64
CA THR A 255 0.18 -1.64 11.04
C THR A 255 1.26 -1.85 12.09
N HIS A 256 2.39 -2.46 11.71
CA HIS A 256 3.41 -3.00 12.61
C HIS A 256 2.86 -4.10 13.52
N ALA A 257 1.89 -4.84 13.00
CA ALA A 257 1.18 -5.83 13.81
C ALA A 257 2.10 -6.85 14.48
N TYR A 258 3.24 -7.13 13.88
CA TYR A 258 4.24 -8.10 14.39
C TYR A 258 5.48 -7.44 14.96
N SER A 259 5.37 -6.23 15.45
CA SER A 259 6.48 -5.53 16.10
C SER A 259 6.85 -6.18 17.43
N GLY A 260 8.14 -6.46 17.60
CA GLY A 260 8.72 -7.02 18.81
C GLY A 260 9.31 -5.96 19.72
N ALA A 261 8.58 -4.88 20.02
CA ALA A 261 9.09 -3.82 20.91
C ALA A 261 9.92 -4.33 22.11
N PRO A 262 10.81 -3.52 22.65
CA PRO A 262 10.80 -2.07 22.53
C PRO A 262 11.59 -1.59 21.31
N ASN A 263 11.01 -0.64 20.59
CA ASN A 263 11.78 0.21 19.68
C ASN A 263 12.61 1.24 20.46
N MET A 264 12.40 1.31 21.76
CA MET A 264 12.99 2.21 22.73
C MET A 264 13.34 1.44 24.00
N GLU A 265 14.09 2.05 24.90
CA GLU A 265 14.34 1.47 26.23
C GLU A 265 13.03 1.33 27.00
N GLY A 266 12.84 0.16 27.62
CA GLY A 266 11.65 -0.14 28.42
C GLY A 266 10.95 -1.44 28.05
N VAL A 267 9.87 -1.73 28.75
CA VAL A 267 9.01 -2.88 28.51
C VAL A 267 7.70 -2.38 27.91
N PHE A 268 7.52 -2.63 26.61
CA PHE A 268 6.33 -2.22 25.89
C PHE A 268 5.48 -3.42 25.49
N THR A 269 4.19 -3.19 25.34
CA THR A 269 3.23 -4.22 24.95
C THR A 269 2.78 -3.99 23.51
N ASN A 270 2.86 -5.04 22.71
CA ASN A 270 2.25 -5.13 21.40
C ASN A 270 1.15 -6.21 21.43
N ILE A 271 0.90 -6.89 20.32
CA ILE A 271 -0.15 -7.92 20.28
C ILE A 271 0.23 -9.23 20.97
N VAL A 272 1.52 -9.43 21.29
CA VAL A 272 2.02 -10.59 22.03
C VAL A 272 2.64 -10.15 23.35
N LYS A 273 2.20 -10.74 24.44
CA LYS A 273 2.72 -10.51 25.79
C LYS A 273 3.03 -11.86 26.46
N ASP A 274 4.22 -11.98 27.05
CA ASP A 274 4.69 -13.18 27.77
C ASP A 274 4.51 -14.47 26.92
N GLY A 275 4.87 -14.40 25.64
CA GLY A 275 4.78 -15.52 24.69
C GLY A 275 3.36 -15.91 24.28
N LYS A 276 2.35 -15.08 24.55
CA LYS A 276 0.95 -15.35 24.22
C LYS A 276 0.33 -14.18 23.46
N LEU A 277 -0.53 -14.53 22.50
CA LEU A 277 -1.36 -13.54 21.81
C LEU A 277 -2.36 -12.90 22.78
N LEU A 278 -2.51 -11.57 22.71
CA LEU A 278 -3.56 -10.87 23.46
C LEU A 278 -4.94 -11.27 22.94
N PRO A 279 -5.90 -11.61 23.82
CA PRO A 279 -7.28 -11.92 23.41
C PRO A 279 -7.92 -10.80 22.58
N ALA A 280 -7.65 -9.54 22.91
CA ALA A 280 -8.14 -8.38 22.17
C ALA A 280 -7.63 -8.36 20.71
N ALA A 281 -6.40 -8.84 20.43
CA ALA A 281 -5.87 -8.92 19.07
C ALA A 281 -6.64 -9.94 18.23
N LEU A 282 -6.93 -11.13 18.77
CA LEU A 282 -7.75 -12.12 18.09
C LEU A 282 -9.18 -11.61 17.87
N ALA A 283 -9.78 -10.97 18.87
CA ALA A 283 -11.11 -10.40 18.77
C ALA A 283 -11.17 -9.28 17.69
N ALA A 284 -10.16 -8.41 17.62
CA ALA A 284 -10.06 -7.38 16.60
C ALA A 284 -9.95 -8.01 15.19
N LYS A 285 -9.11 -9.03 15.03
CA LYS A 285 -8.98 -9.77 13.77
C LYS A 285 -10.31 -10.39 13.33
N GLN A 286 -11.03 -11.02 14.25
CA GLN A 286 -12.34 -11.63 14.00
C GLN A 286 -13.42 -10.59 13.64
N ARG A 287 -13.34 -9.37 14.17
CA ARG A 287 -14.22 -8.26 13.78
C ARG A 287 -13.91 -7.71 12.39
N GLY A 288 -12.82 -8.08 11.75
CA GLY A 288 -12.43 -7.63 10.43
C GLY A 288 -11.47 -6.43 10.45
N VAL A 289 -10.73 -6.22 11.54
CA VAL A 289 -9.57 -5.33 11.54
C VAL A 289 -8.48 -5.96 10.67
N MET A 290 -7.87 -5.17 9.79
CA MET A 290 -6.81 -5.60 8.89
C MET A 290 -5.46 -5.52 9.59
N PHE A 291 -4.71 -6.61 9.57
CA PHE A 291 -3.38 -6.69 10.16
C PHE A 291 -2.33 -6.53 9.06
N ASP A 292 -1.57 -5.46 9.14
CA ASP A 292 -0.52 -5.11 8.18
C ASP A 292 0.87 -5.31 8.78
N VAL A 293 1.80 -5.80 7.98
CA VAL A 293 3.16 -6.11 8.44
C VAL A 293 3.91 -4.84 8.81
N GLY A 294 3.93 -3.82 7.95
CA GLY A 294 4.65 -2.57 8.22
C GLY A 294 6.08 -2.82 8.69
N HIS A 295 6.90 -3.51 7.88
CA HIS A 295 8.17 -4.09 8.31
C HIS A 295 9.15 -3.08 8.93
N GLY A 296 9.40 -1.95 8.25
CA GLY A 296 10.29 -0.89 8.69
C GLY A 296 11.72 -1.33 9.01
N GLY A 297 12.44 -0.44 9.66
CA GLY A 297 13.76 -0.73 10.23
C GLY A 297 13.70 -1.32 11.64
N GLY A 298 12.56 -1.26 12.32
CA GLY A 298 12.39 -1.63 13.72
C GLY A 298 11.11 -2.37 14.09
N SER A 299 10.22 -2.68 13.14
CA SER A 299 8.83 -3.02 13.43
C SER A 299 8.39 -4.43 13.00
N PHE A 300 9.31 -5.31 12.70
CA PHE A 300 9.02 -6.71 12.40
C PHE A 300 9.93 -7.66 13.19
N ASP A 301 9.32 -8.62 13.89
CA ASP A 301 10.00 -9.63 14.68
C ASP A 301 9.45 -11.02 14.34
N PHE A 302 10.30 -11.94 13.88
CA PHE A 302 9.93 -13.32 13.60
C PHE A 302 9.30 -14.00 14.82
N THR A 303 9.83 -13.73 16.03
CA THR A 303 9.32 -14.36 17.26
C THR A 303 7.87 -13.95 17.52
N VAL A 304 7.52 -12.69 17.31
CA VAL A 304 6.13 -12.21 17.47
C VAL A 304 5.23 -12.81 16.39
N ALA A 305 5.68 -12.82 15.14
CA ALA A 305 4.91 -13.37 14.03
C ALA A 305 4.64 -14.87 14.20
N GLU A 306 5.64 -15.65 14.62
CA GLU A 306 5.54 -17.09 14.86
C GLU A 306 4.60 -17.47 16.03
N ILE A 307 4.34 -16.54 16.94
CA ILE A 307 3.35 -16.71 18.02
C ILE A 307 1.96 -16.25 17.53
N ALA A 308 1.89 -15.06 16.92
CA ALA A 308 0.61 -14.44 16.58
C ALA A 308 -0.11 -15.12 15.41
N ILE A 309 0.62 -15.54 14.39
CA ILE A 309 0.04 -16.12 13.16
C ILE A 309 -0.66 -17.45 13.43
N PRO A 310 -0.02 -18.46 14.07
CA PRO A 310 -0.70 -19.70 14.40
C PRO A 310 -1.87 -19.52 15.37
N ALA A 311 -1.83 -18.48 16.20
CA ALA A 311 -2.91 -18.14 17.12
C ALA A 311 -4.10 -17.41 16.44
N GLY A 312 -4.06 -17.20 15.11
CA GLY A 312 -5.17 -16.66 14.32
C GLY A 312 -5.00 -15.22 13.84
N CYS A 313 -3.93 -14.50 14.23
CA CYS A 313 -3.63 -13.17 13.72
C CYS A 313 -2.76 -13.27 12.45
N ILE A 314 -3.37 -13.77 11.37
CA ILE A 314 -2.74 -13.87 10.04
C ILE A 314 -2.67 -12.46 9.42
N PRO A 315 -1.55 -12.07 8.76
CA PRO A 315 -1.48 -10.79 8.07
C PRO A 315 -2.44 -10.74 6.87
N ASP A 316 -3.07 -9.56 6.67
CA ASP A 316 -3.86 -9.27 5.48
C ASP A 316 -3.01 -8.67 4.38
N THR A 317 -1.99 -7.90 4.76
CA THR A 317 -1.06 -7.23 3.85
C THR A 317 0.38 -7.33 4.33
N ILE A 318 1.27 -7.35 3.34
CA ILE A 318 2.70 -7.16 3.52
C ILE A 318 3.03 -5.76 3.01
N SER A 319 3.59 -4.92 3.86
CA SER A 319 4.05 -3.57 3.53
C SER A 319 5.45 -3.31 4.05
N SER A 320 6.12 -2.32 3.47
CA SER A 320 7.55 -2.11 3.69
C SER A 320 7.87 -1.19 4.86
N ASP A 321 7.04 -0.20 5.14
CA ASP A 321 7.40 0.95 5.96
C ASP A 321 8.75 1.57 5.53
N MET A 322 8.90 1.73 4.20
CA MET A 322 10.12 2.27 3.61
C MET A 322 10.23 3.77 3.90
N HIS A 323 11.35 4.17 4.45
CA HIS A 323 11.74 5.55 4.74
C HIS A 323 13.27 5.68 4.73
N VAL A 324 13.81 6.90 4.87
CA VAL A 324 15.25 7.17 4.76
C VAL A 324 16.12 6.32 5.69
N PHE A 325 15.62 5.92 6.86
CA PHE A 325 16.39 5.12 7.81
C PHE A 325 16.22 3.63 7.60
N SER A 326 15.09 3.17 7.05
CA SER A 326 14.80 1.73 6.92
C SER A 326 15.45 1.08 5.72
N GLY A 327 15.72 1.83 4.65
CA GLY A 327 16.28 1.29 3.40
C GLY A 327 17.62 0.59 3.56
N ASN A 328 18.43 0.99 4.52
CA ASN A 328 19.74 0.40 4.82
C ASN A 328 19.74 -0.45 6.11
N SER A 329 18.57 -0.74 6.67
CA SER A 329 18.49 -1.58 7.86
C SER A 329 18.82 -3.05 7.54
N PRO A 330 19.38 -3.82 8.48
CA PRO A 330 19.68 -5.24 8.26
C PRO A 330 18.48 -6.07 7.81
N GLY A 331 17.28 -5.65 8.22
CA GLY A 331 16.03 -6.32 7.86
C GLY A 331 15.62 -6.17 6.40
N ILE A 332 16.19 -5.23 5.63
CA ILE A 332 15.92 -5.03 4.20
C ILE A 332 14.40 -5.02 3.92
N PRO A 333 13.68 -3.92 4.20
CA PRO A 333 12.21 -3.89 4.15
C PRO A 333 11.61 -3.76 2.75
N PHE A 334 12.35 -3.96 1.67
CA PHE A 334 11.81 -3.99 0.33
C PHE A 334 10.76 -5.08 0.14
N LEU A 335 9.64 -4.79 -0.52
CA LEU A 335 8.51 -5.71 -0.64
C LEU A 335 8.91 -7.12 -1.09
N PRO A 336 9.69 -7.33 -2.18
CA PRO A 336 10.07 -8.69 -2.58
C PRO A 336 10.88 -9.44 -1.51
N ASN A 337 11.69 -8.73 -0.73
CA ASN A 337 12.42 -9.35 0.37
C ASN A 337 11.51 -9.69 1.55
N VAL A 338 10.56 -8.81 1.90
CA VAL A 338 9.58 -9.11 2.97
C VAL A 338 8.65 -10.26 2.55
N MET A 339 8.18 -10.28 1.29
CA MET A 339 7.45 -11.42 0.73
C MET A 339 8.24 -12.74 0.88
N SER A 340 9.55 -12.70 0.60
CA SER A 340 10.44 -13.86 0.72
C SER A 340 10.60 -14.33 2.18
N LYS A 341 10.58 -13.44 3.16
CA LYS A 341 10.56 -13.79 4.59
C LYS A 341 9.30 -14.57 4.94
N PHE A 342 8.14 -14.14 4.43
CA PHE A 342 6.88 -14.86 4.67
C PHE A 342 6.88 -16.21 3.94
N MET A 343 7.51 -16.32 2.78
CA MET A 343 7.72 -17.64 2.14
C MET A 343 8.59 -18.56 3.00
N ALA A 344 9.64 -18.04 3.63
CA ALA A 344 10.48 -18.81 4.58
C ALA A 344 9.70 -19.22 5.84
N MET A 345 8.65 -18.47 6.22
CA MET A 345 7.71 -18.81 7.30
C MET A 345 6.60 -19.78 6.86
N GLY A 346 6.63 -20.29 5.61
CA GLY A 346 5.68 -21.29 5.12
C GLY A 346 4.50 -20.77 4.31
N TYR A 347 4.46 -19.48 3.99
CA TYR A 347 3.44 -18.94 3.08
C TYR A 347 3.74 -19.35 1.63
N SER A 348 2.69 -19.64 0.87
CA SER A 348 2.83 -19.90 -0.55
C SER A 348 3.13 -18.61 -1.33
N LEU A 349 3.71 -18.78 -2.53
CA LEU A 349 3.95 -17.67 -3.45
C LEU A 349 2.65 -16.90 -3.77
N GLU A 350 1.54 -17.61 -3.97
CA GLU A 350 0.23 -17.03 -4.23
C GLU A 350 -0.29 -16.18 -3.06
N GLN A 351 -0.08 -16.65 -1.83
CA GLN A 351 -0.46 -15.90 -0.63
C GLN A 351 0.32 -14.58 -0.52
N VAL A 352 1.64 -14.61 -0.67
CA VAL A 352 2.44 -13.38 -0.55
C VAL A 352 2.19 -12.40 -1.71
N VAL A 353 1.89 -12.89 -2.92
CA VAL A 353 1.46 -12.04 -4.03
C VAL A 353 0.08 -11.44 -3.74
N THR A 354 -0.86 -12.21 -3.20
CA THR A 354 -2.17 -11.69 -2.80
C THR A 354 -2.03 -10.56 -1.78
N MET A 355 -1.18 -10.74 -0.76
CA MET A 355 -0.94 -9.76 0.31
C MET A 355 -0.24 -8.48 -0.16
N THR A 356 0.33 -8.46 -1.36
CA THR A 356 1.02 -7.30 -1.95
C THR A 356 0.36 -6.78 -3.23
N THR A 357 -0.77 -7.33 -3.66
CA THR A 357 -1.49 -6.90 -4.86
C THR A 357 -2.98 -6.73 -4.58
N THR A 358 -3.74 -7.81 -4.59
CA THR A 358 -5.21 -7.80 -4.49
C THR A 358 -5.69 -7.33 -3.11
N ALA A 359 -5.05 -7.75 -2.03
CA ALA A 359 -5.46 -7.40 -0.67
C ALA A 359 -5.31 -5.90 -0.39
N PRO A 360 -4.14 -5.26 -0.60
CA PRO A 360 -4.01 -3.82 -0.40
C PRO A 360 -4.92 -3.03 -1.36
N ALA A 361 -5.11 -3.46 -2.62
CA ALA A 361 -6.05 -2.81 -3.55
C ALA A 361 -7.48 -2.77 -3.01
N ARG A 362 -7.94 -3.84 -2.35
CA ARG A 362 -9.25 -3.89 -1.69
C ARG A 362 -9.31 -2.96 -0.48
N ILE A 363 -8.27 -2.96 0.36
CA ILE A 363 -8.20 -2.11 1.55
C ILE A 363 -8.32 -0.63 1.18
N ILE A 364 -7.63 -0.20 0.13
CA ILE A 364 -7.69 1.20 -0.33
C ILE A 364 -8.88 1.50 -1.26
N ASN A 365 -9.84 0.59 -1.41
CA ASN A 365 -11.02 0.72 -2.26
C ASN A 365 -10.68 1.02 -3.73
N ARG A 366 -9.66 0.38 -4.28
CA ARG A 366 -9.23 0.53 -5.67
C ARG A 366 -9.29 -0.79 -6.47
N ALA A 367 -9.66 -1.89 -5.84
CA ALA A 367 -9.99 -3.12 -6.57
C ALA A 367 -11.33 -2.98 -7.30
N PRO A 368 -11.51 -3.55 -8.48
CA PRO A 368 -10.54 -4.29 -9.30
C PRO A 368 -9.70 -3.42 -10.25
N ARG A 369 -9.65 -2.11 -10.04
CA ARG A 369 -8.95 -1.18 -10.95
C ARG A 369 -7.43 -1.34 -10.93
N ILE A 370 -6.84 -1.71 -9.79
CA ILE A 370 -5.41 -2.01 -9.62
C ILE A 370 -5.23 -3.30 -8.81
N GLY A 371 -4.01 -3.81 -8.74
CA GLY A 371 -3.70 -5.09 -8.10
C GLY A 371 -4.19 -6.31 -8.89
N THR A 372 -4.33 -6.14 -10.20
CA THR A 372 -4.82 -7.13 -11.16
C THR A 372 -4.18 -6.91 -12.53
N LEU A 373 -4.17 -7.96 -13.35
CA LEU A 373 -3.83 -7.92 -14.78
C LEU A 373 -5.08 -8.10 -15.67
N GLN A 374 -6.29 -7.90 -15.12
CA GLN A 374 -7.52 -8.01 -15.92
C GLN A 374 -7.47 -7.10 -17.15
N ILE A 375 -8.04 -7.59 -18.26
CA ILE A 375 -8.16 -6.78 -19.47
C ILE A 375 -8.88 -5.45 -19.14
N GLY A 376 -8.29 -4.34 -19.60
CA GLY A 376 -8.74 -2.98 -19.30
C GLY A 376 -8.16 -2.38 -18.01
N ALA A 377 -7.48 -3.15 -17.16
CA ALA A 377 -6.76 -2.60 -16.02
C ALA A 377 -5.50 -1.83 -16.47
N PRO A 378 -5.07 -0.81 -15.72
CA PRO A 378 -3.76 -0.19 -15.94
C PRO A 378 -2.67 -1.26 -16.00
N ALA A 379 -1.82 -1.19 -17.01
CA ALA A 379 -0.73 -2.15 -17.20
C ALA A 379 0.41 -1.87 -16.20
N ASP A 380 0.12 -2.13 -14.93
CA ASP A 380 1.08 -2.11 -13.83
C ASP A 380 1.54 -3.55 -13.60
N VAL A 381 2.79 -3.86 -13.96
CA VAL A 381 3.32 -5.23 -13.98
C VAL A 381 4.63 -5.31 -13.23
N ALA A 382 4.75 -6.31 -12.37
CA ALA A 382 5.98 -6.71 -11.69
C ALA A 382 6.55 -7.96 -12.35
N ILE A 383 7.82 -7.90 -12.75
CA ILE A 383 8.56 -9.05 -13.27
C ILE A 383 9.66 -9.36 -12.26
N MET A 384 9.62 -10.56 -11.71
CA MET A 384 10.55 -11.03 -10.67
C MET A 384 11.18 -12.36 -11.08
N GLU A 385 12.29 -12.67 -10.50
CA GLU A 385 12.90 -13.98 -10.55
C GLU A 385 12.69 -14.69 -9.21
N LEU A 386 12.08 -15.88 -9.23
CA LEU A 386 12.08 -16.76 -8.08
C LEU A 386 13.40 -17.52 -8.08
N VAL A 387 14.33 -17.08 -7.25
CA VAL A 387 15.66 -17.70 -7.13
C VAL A 387 15.59 -18.79 -6.09
N GLU A 388 15.79 -20.03 -6.52
CA GLU A 388 15.87 -21.19 -5.63
C GLU A 388 17.28 -21.34 -5.05
N GLY A 389 17.36 -21.78 -3.80
CA GLY A 389 18.61 -22.03 -3.09
C GLY A 389 18.56 -21.57 -1.65
N PRO A 390 19.59 -21.92 -0.85
CA PRO A 390 19.64 -21.52 0.54
C PRO A 390 19.80 -20.00 0.68
N VAL A 391 18.99 -19.40 1.54
CA VAL A 391 19.02 -17.98 1.87
C VAL A 391 18.71 -17.80 3.34
N SER A 392 19.31 -16.80 4.00
CA SER A 392 19.02 -16.48 5.40
C SER A 392 18.46 -15.06 5.48
N PHE A 393 17.31 -14.93 6.09
CA PHE A 393 16.63 -13.66 6.32
C PHE A 393 16.84 -13.17 7.73
N VAL A 394 16.92 -11.86 7.89
CA VAL A 394 17.08 -11.18 9.18
C VAL A 394 15.87 -10.30 9.43
N ASP A 395 15.32 -10.31 10.64
CA ASP A 395 14.29 -9.36 11.06
C ASP A 395 14.91 -8.08 11.67
N THR A 396 14.07 -7.25 12.28
CA THR A 396 14.50 -5.98 12.88
C THR A 396 15.12 -6.15 14.28
N ARG A 397 15.19 -7.37 14.80
CA ARG A 397 15.80 -7.75 16.08
C ARG A 397 17.04 -8.65 15.92
N ASN A 398 17.53 -8.80 14.68
CA ASN A 398 18.64 -9.69 14.32
C ASN A 398 18.33 -11.18 14.47
N ASN A 399 17.07 -11.57 14.65
CA ASN A 399 16.70 -12.98 14.55
C ASN A 399 16.83 -13.42 13.09
N ARG A 400 17.26 -14.67 12.89
CA ARG A 400 17.47 -15.25 11.56
C ARG A 400 16.51 -16.38 11.29
N ARG A 401 16.07 -16.48 10.02
CA ARG A 401 15.30 -17.62 9.51
C ARG A 401 15.83 -18.01 8.15
N ASP A 402 16.07 -19.28 7.99
CA ASP A 402 16.56 -19.82 6.72
C ASP A 402 15.37 -20.11 5.79
N GLY A 403 15.57 -19.79 4.52
CA GLY A 403 14.63 -20.06 3.44
C GLY A 403 15.28 -20.88 2.34
N LYS A 404 14.45 -21.28 1.36
CA LYS A 404 14.86 -22.10 0.20
C LYS A 404 14.72 -21.36 -1.12
N ALA A 405 14.14 -20.15 -1.08
CA ALA A 405 13.95 -19.32 -2.26
C ALA A 405 13.73 -17.86 -1.86
N TRP A 406 14.00 -16.94 -2.80
CA TRP A 406 13.68 -15.53 -2.63
C TRP A 406 13.26 -14.89 -3.96
N LEU A 407 12.52 -13.79 -3.85
CA LEU A 407 12.05 -13.01 -4.98
C LEU A 407 13.05 -11.89 -5.29
N LYS A 408 13.61 -11.93 -6.51
CA LYS A 408 14.54 -10.92 -7.01
C LYS A 408 13.82 -10.02 -8.01
N PRO A 409 13.77 -8.71 -7.80
CA PRO A 409 13.21 -7.77 -8.77
C PRO A 409 13.99 -7.80 -10.09
N VAL A 410 13.28 -7.83 -11.23
CA VAL A 410 13.87 -7.81 -12.57
C VAL A 410 13.46 -6.55 -13.32
N GLN A 411 12.15 -6.33 -13.48
CA GLN A 411 11.61 -5.21 -14.25
C GLN A 411 10.25 -4.81 -13.71
N THR A 412 9.97 -3.51 -13.76
CA THR A 412 8.65 -2.95 -13.44
C THR A 412 8.09 -2.24 -14.66
N VAL A 413 6.79 -2.39 -14.88
CA VAL A 413 6.03 -1.63 -15.88
C VAL A 413 4.96 -0.85 -15.15
N ILE A 414 4.86 0.46 -15.40
CA ILE A 414 3.87 1.35 -14.79
C ILE A 414 3.07 2.00 -15.91
N ASN A 415 1.74 1.81 -15.92
CA ASN A 415 0.85 2.28 -16.97
C ASN A 415 1.38 1.91 -18.38
N GLY A 416 1.84 0.68 -18.55
CA GLY A 416 2.35 0.16 -19.82
C GLY A 416 3.74 0.63 -20.22
N VAL A 417 4.40 1.45 -19.43
CA VAL A 417 5.75 1.96 -19.71
C VAL A 417 6.78 1.30 -18.81
N PRO A 418 7.79 0.61 -19.36
CA PRO A 418 8.86 0.04 -18.57
C PRO A 418 9.58 1.12 -17.74
N PHE A 419 9.82 0.82 -16.48
CA PHE A 419 10.58 1.69 -15.61
C PHE A 419 12.07 1.38 -15.80
N GLY A 420 12.75 2.25 -16.55
CA GLY A 420 14.17 2.09 -16.83
C GLY A 420 15.03 2.42 -15.62
N ARG A 421 16.19 1.76 -15.52
CA ARG A 421 17.24 2.12 -14.57
C ARG A 421 18.28 2.97 -15.31
N PRO A 422 18.27 4.30 -15.15
CA PRO A 422 19.29 5.15 -15.78
C PRO A 422 20.67 4.92 -15.15
N TYR A 423 20.75 4.40 -13.93
CA TYR A 423 21.96 4.05 -13.18
C TYR A 423 21.68 2.92 -12.20
N GLN A 424 22.72 2.33 -11.61
CA GLN A 424 22.54 1.32 -10.56
C GLN A 424 21.79 1.95 -9.39
N ALA A 425 20.76 1.24 -8.89
CA ALA A 425 20.04 1.68 -7.72
C ALA A 425 21.02 1.93 -6.56
N PRO A 426 20.96 3.09 -5.89
CA PRO A 426 21.92 3.46 -4.85
C PRO A 426 21.94 2.49 -3.67
N PHE A 427 20.89 1.66 -3.52
CA PHE A 427 20.75 0.66 -2.47
C PHE A 427 20.76 -0.78 -3.01
N SER A 428 21.42 -1.03 -4.14
CA SER A 428 21.60 -2.41 -4.56
C SER A 428 22.43 -3.13 -3.51
N VAL A 429 21.78 -3.95 -2.70
CA VAL A 429 22.44 -4.92 -1.84
C VAL A 429 23.11 -5.92 -2.76
N ARG A 430 24.43 -5.99 -2.69
CA ARG A 430 25.25 -7.03 -3.36
C ARG A 430 25.23 -8.31 -2.53
#